data_fffb7cd9e432c02bfa2d56ae1bae1922
#
_entry.id   fffb7cd9e432c02bfa2d56ae1bae1922
#
_cell.length_a   1.000
_cell.length_b   1.000
_cell.length_c   1.000
_cell.angle_alpha   90.00
_cell.angle_beta   90.00
_cell.angle_gamma   90.00
#
_symmetry.space_group_name_H-M   'P 1'
#
loop_
_entity.id
_entity.type
_entity.pdbx_description
1 polymer ?
#
loop_
_entity_poly.entity_id
_entity_poly.type
_entity_poly.pdbx_seq_one_letter_code
_entity_poly.pdbx_strand_id
1 'polypeptide(L)'
;MTVTIECSEIQTKEDFHRLFTKSLYLPGFYGNNLDALHDCLTSLPQKTVINLVHTQALIRNLGPYGRAAIAAIAHAERENPERLTVNML
;
A
#
# COMPACT_ATOMS: atom_id res chain seq x y z
N MET A 1 -5.63 -13.17 -3.64
CA MET A 1 -4.28 -12.75 -4.08
C MET A 1 -3.43 -12.38 -2.89
N THR A 2 -2.20 -12.83 -2.88
CA THR A 2 -1.25 -12.46 -1.82
C THR A 2 -0.06 -11.77 -2.48
N VAL A 3 0.27 -10.56 -1.99
CA VAL A 3 1.42 -9.82 -2.49
C VAL A 3 2.35 -9.46 -1.34
N THR A 4 3.64 -9.44 -1.61
CA THR A 4 4.64 -9.05 -0.65
C THR A 4 5.35 -7.82 -1.17
N ILE A 5 5.39 -6.78 -0.34
CA ILE A 5 6.01 -5.51 -0.68
C ILE A 5 7.22 -5.30 0.23
N GLU A 6 8.40 -5.24 -0.39
CA GLU A 6 9.64 -5.02 0.34
C GLU A 6 9.84 -3.51 0.50
N CYS A 7 9.51 -2.99 1.67
CA CYS A 7 9.54 -1.55 1.91
C CYS A 7 10.95 -0.96 1.88
N SER A 8 11.98 -1.77 2.09
CA SER A 8 13.36 -1.29 2.03
C SER A 8 13.78 -0.88 0.61
N GLU A 9 13.04 -1.33 -0.41
CA GLU A 9 13.30 -0.94 -1.79
C GLU A 9 12.65 0.39 -2.17
N ILE A 10 11.84 0.97 -1.27
CA ILE A 10 11.11 2.20 -1.53
C ILE A 10 11.92 3.38 -0.99
N GLN A 11 12.46 4.19 -1.90
CA GLN A 11 13.29 5.35 -1.56
C GLN A 11 12.55 6.67 -1.75
N THR A 12 11.55 6.69 -2.63
CA THR A 12 10.81 7.90 -2.99
C THR A 12 9.30 7.61 -3.03
N LYS A 13 8.48 8.66 -3.05
CA LYS A 13 7.03 8.52 -3.24
C LYS A 13 6.72 7.81 -4.55
N GLU A 14 7.49 8.13 -5.59
CA GLU A 14 7.33 7.52 -6.92
C GLU A 14 7.59 6.02 -6.87
N ASP A 15 8.63 5.60 -6.14
CA ASP A 15 8.92 4.18 -5.94
C ASP A 15 7.76 3.49 -5.23
N PHE A 16 7.20 4.14 -4.20
CA PHE A 16 6.09 3.59 -3.43
C PHE A 16 4.90 3.29 -4.35
N HIS A 17 4.45 4.28 -5.10
CA HIS A 17 3.28 4.12 -5.97
C HIS A 17 3.56 3.17 -7.14
N ARG A 18 4.77 3.18 -7.68
CA ARG A 18 5.14 2.25 -8.75
C ARG A 18 5.09 0.81 -8.26
N LEU A 19 5.62 0.55 -7.08
CA LEU A 19 5.67 -0.80 -6.54
C LEU A 19 4.25 -1.30 -6.21
N PHE A 20 3.41 -0.44 -5.62
CA PHE A 20 2.02 -0.79 -5.34
C PHE A 20 1.23 -1.03 -6.61
N THR A 21 1.39 -0.16 -7.60
CA THR A 21 0.72 -0.30 -8.90
C THR A 21 1.07 -1.63 -9.56
N LYS A 22 2.35 -1.96 -9.58
CA LYS A 22 2.83 -3.18 -10.19
C LYS A 22 2.36 -4.43 -9.44
N SER A 23 2.46 -4.40 -8.11
CA SER A 23 2.18 -5.57 -7.28
C SER A 23 0.69 -5.90 -7.21
N LEU A 24 -0.16 -4.86 -7.20
CA LEU A 24 -1.61 -5.01 -7.05
C LEU A 24 -2.36 -4.86 -8.37
N TYR A 25 -1.66 -4.66 -9.47
CA TYR A 25 -2.28 -4.45 -10.78
C TYR A 25 -3.30 -3.31 -10.75
N LEU A 26 -2.91 -2.17 -10.15
CA LEU A 26 -3.78 -1.02 -10.06
C LEU A 26 -4.05 -0.44 -11.45
N PRO A 27 -5.22 0.19 -11.65
CA PRO A 27 -5.59 0.69 -12.98
C PRO A 27 -4.65 1.83 -13.44
N GLY A 28 -4.54 1.99 -14.76
CA GLY A 28 -3.67 3.00 -15.34
C GLY A 28 -4.05 4.43 -14.99
N PHE A 29 -5.29 4.66 -14.56
CA PHE A 29 -5.74 5.98 -14.11
C PHE A 29 -5.54 6.20 -12.61
N TYR A 30 -4.83 5.30 -11.93
CA TYR A 30 -4.49 5.48 -10.52
C TYR A 30 -3.67 6.78 -10.35
N GLY A 31 -4.12 7.64 -9.44
CA GLY A 31 -3.60 9.00 -9.30
C GLY A 31 -2.26 9.15 -8.59
N ASN A 32 -1.60 8.06 -8.21
CA ASN A 32 -0.31 8.08 -7.52
C ASN A 32 -0.29 8.94 -6.27
N ASN A 33 -1.39 8.91 -5.50
CA ASN A 33 -1.47 9.58 -4.21
C ASN A 33 -2.20 8.69 -3.22
N LEU A 34 -2.17 9.06 -1.93
CA LEU A 34 -2.71 8.21 -0.88
C LEU A 34 -4.23 8.11 -0.91
N ASP A 35 -4.92 9.15 -1.36
CA ASP A 35 -6.37 9.08 -1.51
C ASP A 35 -6.76 8.09 -2.59
N ALA A 36 -6.05 8.11 -3.72
CA ALA A 36 -6.28 7.16 -4.80
C ALA A 36 -5.95 5.74 -4.34
N LEU A 37 -4.89 5.57 -3.55
CA LEU A 37 -4.53 4.26 -3.01
C LEU A 37 -5.63 3.74 -2.10
N HIS A 38 -6.15 4.58 -1.21
CA HIS A 38 -7.24 4.22 -0.31
C HIS A 38 -8.45 3.77 -1.11
N ASP A 39 -8.83 4.52 -2.15
CA ASP A 39 -9.95 4.17 -3.01
C ASP A 39 -9.76 2.81 -3.68
N CYS A 40 -8.57 2.54 -4.18
CA CYS A 40 -8.25 1.25 -4.81
C CYS A 40 -8.33 0.10 -3.79
N LEU A 41 -7.79 0.32 -2.60
CA LEU A 41 -7.76 -0.72 -1.57
C LEU A 41 -9.15 -1.01 -0.99
N THR A 42 -10.05 -0.03 -1.00
CA THR A 42 -11.43 -0.24 -0.55
C THR A 42 -12.35 -0.77 -1.65
N SER A 43 -11.84 -0.89 -2.88
CA SER A 43 -12.60 -1.36 -4.04
C SER A 43 -11.99 -2.59 -4.70
N LEU A 44 -11.22 -3.37 -3.95
CA LEU A 44 -10.54 -4.55 -4.49
C LEU A 44 -11.54 -5.55 -5.06
N PRO A 45 -11.27 -6.11 -6.24
CA PRO A 45 -12.19 -7.05 -6.88
C PRO A 45 -12.14 -8.46 -6.28
N GLN A 46 -11.13 -8.76 -5.48
CA GLN A 46 -10.95 -10.07 -4.86
C GLN A 46 -10.26 -9.94 -3.52
N LYS A 47 -10.33 -11.00 -2.72
CA LYS A 47 -9.62 -11.03 -1.45
C LYS A 47 -8.12 -10.89 -1.68
N THR A 48 -7.49 -9.98 -0.97
CA THR A 48 -6.09 -9.63 -1.13
C THR A 48 -5.40 -9.57 0.22
N VAL A 49 -4.25 -10.20 0.31
CA VAL A 49 -3.36 -10.11 1.48
C VAL A 49 -2.12 -9.34 1.05
N ILE A 50 -1.81 -8.28 1.78
CA ILE A 50 -0.61 -7.49 1.55
C ILE A 50 0.34 -7.70 2.71
N ASN A 51 1.52 -8.25 2.43
CA ASN A 51 2.58 -8.37 3.42
C ASN A 51 3.57 -7.24 3.20
N LEU A 52 3.62 -6.30 4.14
CA LEU A 52 4.57 -5.20 4.11
C LEU A 52 5.79 -5.61 4.93
N VAL A 53 6.89 -5.90 4.25
CA VAL A 53 8.13 -6.35 4.89
C VAL A 53 9.04 -5.17 5.13
N HIS A 54 9.67 -5.12 6.30
CA HIS A 54 10.54 -4.01 6.72
C HIS A 54 9.80 -2.67 6.69
N THR A 55 8.63 -2.65 7.32
CA THR A 55 7.74 -1.48 7.33
C THR A 55 8.41 -0.21 7.84
N GLN A 56 9.36 -0.35 8.78
CA GLN A 56 10.09 0.80 9.31
C GLN A 56 10.86 1.55 8.23
N ALA A 57 11.24 0.88 7.16
CA ALA A 57 11.95 1.54 6.06
C ALA A 57 11.10 2.61 5.37
N LEU A 58 9.77 2.45 5.35
CA LEU A 58 8.90 3.49 4.82
C LEU A 58 9.04 4.79 5.59
N ILE A 59 9.09 4.68 6.91
CA ILE A 59 9.21 5.86 7.77
C ILE A 59 10.61 6.47 7.62
N ARG A 60 11.66 5.63 7.60
CA ARG A 60 13.03 6.10 7.45
C ARG A 60 13.25 6.83 6.12
N ASN A 61 12.74 6.26 5.04
CA ASN A 61 13.02 6.76 3.70
C ASN A 61 12.07 7.87 3.25
N LEU A 62 10.79 7.83 3.68
CA LEU A 62 9.79 8.78 3.24
C LEU A 62 9.33 9.76 4.33
N GLY A 63 9.75 9.55 5.58
CA GLY A 63 9.39 10.44 6.70
C GLY A 63 7.88 10.52 6.93
N PRO A 64 7.32 11.75 7.03
CA PRO A 64 5.88 11.91 7.26
C PRO A 64 5.00 11.24 6.21
N TYR A 65 5.46 11.20 4.96
CA TYR A 65 4.70 10.53 3.90
C TYR A 65 4.63 9.02 4.16
N GLY A 66 5.71 8.43 4.65
CA GLY A 66 5.73 7.01 5.00
C GLY A 66 4.72 6.67 6.09
N ARG A 67 4.65 7.54 7.11
CA ARG A 67 3.66 7.37 8.19
C ARG A 67 2.25 7.51 7.67
N ALA A 68 2.00 8.49 6.81
CA ALA A 68 0.69 8.69 6.21
C ALA A 68 0.30 7.51 5.32
N ALA A 69 1.26 6.93 4.59
CA ALA A 69 1.02 5.76 3.77
C ALA A 69 0.60 4.55 4.61
N ILE A 70 1.31 4.29 5.71
CA ILE A 70 0.97 3.20 6.62
C ILE A 70 -0.43 3.41 7.19
N ALA A 71 -0.75 4.64 7.61
CA ALA A 71 -2.06 4.96 8.16
C ALA A 71 -3.17 4.77 7.12
N ALA A 72 -2.93 5.18 5.88
CA ALA A 72 -3.91 5.02 4.80
C ALA A 72 -4.19 3.54 4.51
N ILE A 73 -3.15 2.72 4.49
CA ILE A 73 -3.29 1.28 4.26
C ILE A 73 -4.06 0.63 5.41
N ALA A 74 -3.71 0.96 6.65
CA ALA A 74 -4.39 0.43 7.83
C ALA A 74 -5.86 0.86 7.86
N HIS A 75 -6.15 2.10 7.49
CA HIS A 75 -7.52 2.60 7.44
C HIS A 75 -8.34 1.87 6.38
N ALA A 76 -7.74 1.64 5.20
CA ALA A 76 -8.41 0.89 4.14
C ALA A 76 -8.73 -0.54 4.58
N GLU A 77 -7.84 -1.18 5.34
CA GLU A 77 -8.12 -2.52 5.88
C GLU A 77 -9.32 -2.49 6.82
N ARG A 78 -9.41 -1.48 7.69
CA ARG A 78 -10.54 -1.36 8.61
C ARG A 78 -11.86 -1.14 7.87
N GLU A 79 -11.82 -0.46 6.74
CA GLU A 79 -13.03 -0.21 5.93
C GLU A 79 -13.40 -1.36 5.01
N ASN A 80 -12.44 -2.25 4.72
CA ASN A 80 -12.67 -3.34 3.77
C ASN A 80 -12.11 -4.67 4.33
N PRO A 81 -12.52 -5.06 5.57
CA PRO A 81 -11.90 -6.21 6.23
C PRO A 81 -12.21 -7.54 5.55
N GLU A 82 -13.28 -7.61 4.75
CA GLU A 82 -13.64 -8.85 4.07
C GLU A 82 -12.73 -9.14 2.88
N ARG A 83 -12.13 -8.12 2.29
CA ARG A 83 -11.30 -8.28 1.08
C ARG A 83 -9.85 -7.88 1.25
N LEU A 84 -9.53 -7.17 2.32
CA LEU A 84 -8.16 -6.71 2.53
C LEU A 84 -7.63 -7.14 3.89
N THR A 85 -6.51 -7.83 3.88
CA THR A 85 -5.73 -8.16 5.07
C THR A 85 -4.33 -7.61 4.88
N VAL A 86 -3.84 -6.89 5.88
CA VAL A 86 -2.50 -6.29 5.84
C VAL A 86 -1.68 -6.82 7.00
N ASN A 87 -0.52 -7.39 6.69
CA ASN A 87 0.45 -7.81 7.69
C ASN A 87 1.64 -6.87 7.63
N MET A 88 1.89 -6.17 8.71
CA MET A 88 3.03 -5.24 8.82
C MET A 88 4.16 -5.93 9.58
N LEU A 89 5.19 -6.27 8.85
CA LEU A 89 6.31 -7.07 9.35
C LEU A 89 7.58 -6.25 9.51
#